data_ae4ef852e2d0235a8cb3e3f9df57beb1
#
_entry.id   ae4ef852e2d0235a8cb3e3f9df57beb1
#
_cell.length_a   1.000
_cell.length_b   1.000
_cell.length_c   1.000
_cell.angle_alpha   90.00
_cell.angle_beta   90.00
_cell.angle_gamma   90.00
#
_symmetry.space_group_name_H-M   'P 1'
#
loop_
_entity.id
_entity.type
_entity.pdbx_description
1 polymer ?
#
loop_
_entity_poly.entity_id
_entity_poly.type
_entity_poly.pdbx_seq_one_letter_code
_entity_poly.pdbx_strand_id
1 'polypeptide(L)'
;MIFKKFWYIAIFYLVGIMILTGIGVYILFNTYFWLTAFWVFIMDLILTVVFFNFIGKEHKKLAHFLVSVDQNDFTPPYSKSFQDLNLNSAFEHLSRVIVSLRDEAQINFQYLQNVVNNISVAVLCVDKDDKIILSNNSAKRLFQKNILRDINSLKGSNSDLPDILMQLGNSEKKLIKFNINGELFNYTIQQAMFKIQNNVFRLFSFHNIQSELEQKELESWQKLTRVMAHEIMNSSIPISNLSGIVYKKLFDKNDQLLRKIDGDQMNDIKEGLQTIESRSKGLVNFVQATRNFTKMPIPDLEEVNLSDLIRKVLLLLNQKMAEKSIDLEMSVSNQEFDID
;
A
#
# COMPACT_ATOMS: atom_id res chain seq x y z
N MET A 1 27.87 43.04 -14.81
CA MET A 1 28.10 44.50 -14.65
C MET A 1 28.39 44.88 -13.18
N ILE A 2 28.05 44.05 -12.22
CA ILE A 2 28.02 44.26 -10.76
C ILE A 2 29.40 44.26 -10.11
N PHE A 3 30.24 43.30 -10.48
CA PHE A 3 31.61 43.19 -10.00
C PHE A 3 32.50 44.36 -10.42
N LYS A 4 32.16 45.07 -11.48
CA LYS A 4 32.98 46.19 -11.98
C LYS A 4 33.04 47.37 -11.01
N LYS A 5 31.92 47.76 -10.37
CA LYS A 5 31.86 48.95 -9.51
C LYS A 5 32.67 48.77 -8.21
N PHE A 6 32.55 47.58 -7.56
CA PHE A 6 33.38 47.24 -6.38
C PHE A 6 34.87 47.21 -6.72
N TRP A 7 35.23 46.58 -7.83
CA TRP A 7 36.60 46.52 -8.33
C TRP A 7 37.14 47.91 -8.71
N TYR A 8 36.32 48.77 -9.33
CA TYR A 8 36.74 50.13 -9.64
C TYR A 8 37.02 50.93 -8.35
N ILE A 9 36.16 50.85 -7.34
CA ILE A 9 36.35 51.51 -6.07
C ILE A 9 37.59 50.97 -5.34
N ALA A 10 37.74 49.63 -5.28
CA ALA A 10 38.89 48.99 -4.66
C ALA A 10 40.22 49.35 -5.38
N ILE A 11 40.22 49.35 -6.71
CA ILE A 11 41.37 49.76 -7.51
C ILE A 11 41.66 51.25 -7.29
N PHE A 12 40.62 52.10 -7.22
CA PHE A 12 40.80 53.52 -6.95
C PHE A 12 41.48 53.79 -5.62
N TYR A 13 41.06 53.10 -4.53
CA TYR A 13 41.74 53.17 -3.23
C TYR A 13 43.17 52.65 -3.29
N LEU A 14 43.42 51.51 -3.94
CA LEU A 14 44.77 50.95 -4.08
C LEU A 14 45.72 51.88 -4.87
N VAL A 15 45.22 52.46 -5.99
CA VAL A 15 45.99 53.42 -6.77
C VAL A 15 46.26 54.67 -5.97
N GLY A 16 45.27 55.16 -5.23
CA GLY A 16 45.43 56.34 -4.33
C GLY A 16 46.48 56.10 -3.26
N ILE A 17 46.47 54.97 -2.57
CA ILE A 17 47.47 54.54 -1.57
C ILE A 17 48.86 54.46 -2.26
N MET A 18 48.96 53.82 -3.44
CA MET A 18 50.23 53.69 -4.15
C MET A 18 50.83 55.05 -4.59
N ILE A 19 49.96 55.99 -5.00
CA ILE A 19 50.42 57.34 -5.37
C ILE A 19 50.86 58.11 -4.13
N LEU A 20 50.10 58.10 -3.01
CA LEU A 20 50.45 58.79 -1.78
C LEU A 20 51.74 58.27 -1.15
N THR A 21 51.91 56.94 -1.10
CA THR A 21 53.14 56.29 -0.64
C THR A 21 54.35 56.72 -1.52
N GLY A 22 54.18 56.73 -2.87
CA GLY A 22 55.21 57.15 -3.80
C GLY A 22 55.59 58.62 -3.61
N ILE A 23 54.63 59.52 -3.44
CA ILE A 23 54.85 60.94 -3.17
C ILE A 23 55.56 61.15 -1.81
N GLY A 24 55.09 60.41 -0.75
CA GLY A 24 55.68 60.47 0.58
C GLY A 24 57.16 60.06 0.58
N VAL A 25 57.49 58.96 -0.09
CA VAL A 25 58.88 58.50 -0.27
C VAL A 25 59.69 59.46 -1.09
N TYR A 26 59.18 60.06 -2.19
CA TYR A 26 59.90 61.04 -2.99
C TYR A 26 60.24 62.29 -2.17
N ILE A 27 59.29 62.83 -1.40
CA ILE A 27 59.53 64.03 -0.52
C ILE A 27 60.59 63.71 0.53
N LEU A 28 60.56 62.54 1.12
CA LEU A 28 61.47 62.11 2.19
C LEU A 28 62.92 62.02 1.70
N PHE A 29 63.18 61.55 0.50
CA PHE A 29 64.54 61.36 -0.03
C PHE A 29 65.08 62.52 -0.81
N ASN A 30 64.21 63.33 -1.46
CA ASN A 30 64.67 64.41 -2.34
C ASN A 30 64.46 65.86 -1.81
N THR A 31 63.79 65.99 -0.66
CA THR A 31 63.51 67.31 -0.11
C THR A 31 63.84 67.37 1.37
N TYR A 32 64.19 68.60 1.90
CA TYR A 32 64.38 68.79 3.32
C TYR A 32 63.11 68.99 4.13
N PHE A 33 61.92 68.80 3.48
CA PHE A 33 60.64 69.08 4.10
C PHE A 33 60.02 67.79 4.73
N TRP A 34 60.73 67.19 5.66
CA TRP A 34 60.25 65.92 6.31
C TRP A 34 58.97 66.12 7.13
N LEU A 35 58.60 67.31 7.56
CA LEU A 35 57.29 67.52 8.18
C LEU A 35 56.12 67.38 7.20
N THR A 36 56.32 67.71 5.94
CA THR A 36 55.30 67.48 4.90
C THR A 36 55.20 65.99 4.52
N ALA A 37 56.32 65.27 4.49
CA ALA A 37 56.31 63.83 4.30
C ALA A 37 55.52 63.10 5.40
N PHE A 38 55.72 63.56 6.68
CA PHE A 38 55.00 63.01 7.82
C PHE A 38 53.46 63.16 7.64
N TRP A 39 52.95 64.28 7.21
CA TRP A 39 51.51 64.50 6.97
C TRP A 39 50.98 63.63 5.78
N VAL A 40 51.77 63.43 4.76
CA VAL A 40 51.43 62.56 3.62
C VAL A 40 51.29 61.12 4.11
N PHE A 41 52.20 60.64 4.95
CA PHE A 41 52.09 59.29 5.51
C PHE A 41 50.86 59.09 6.46
N ILE A 42 50.52 60.15 7.24
CA ILE A 42 49.28 60.13 8.06
C ILE A 42 48.06 60.05 7.14
N MET A 43 48.03 60.78 6.06
CA MET A 43 46.92 60.76 5.10
C MET A 43 46.83 59.37 4.42
N ASP A 44 47.95 58.77 4.08
CA ASP A 44 48.02 57.39 3.49
C ASP A 44 47.55 56.33 4.49
N LEU A 45 47.92 56.46 5.76
CA LEU A 45 47.44 55.59 6.84
C LEU A 45 45.93 55.68 7.01
N ILE A 46 45.38 56.93 7.01
CA ILE A 46 43.92 57.12 7.06
C ILE A 46 43.20 56.46 5.88
N LEU A 47 43.73 56.66 4.65
CA LEU A 47 43.16 56.08 3.46
C LEU A 47 43.19 54.54 3.50
N THR A 48 44.29 53.95 4.00
CA THR A 48 44.44 52.53 4.21
C THR A 48 43.41 51.98 5.20
N VAL A 49 43.21 52.66 6.35
CA VAL A 49 42.20 52.27 7.36
C VAL A 49 40.79 52.36 6.77
N VAL A 50 40.47 53.38 5.98
CA VAL A 50 39.18 53.51 5.30
C VAL A 50 38.98 52.37 4.33
N PHE A 51 40.01 52.02 3.56
CA PHE A 51 39.95 50.88 2.63
C PHE A 51 39.71 49.53 3.33
N PHE A 52 40.43 49.25 4.43
CA PHE A 52 40.19 48.04 5.23
C PHE A 52 38.79 48.01 5.83
N ASN A 53 38.30 49.13 6.32
CA ASN A 53 36.92 49.21 6.81
C ASN A 53 35.88 49.01 5.72
N PHE A 54 36.13 49.50 4.50
CA PHE A 54 35.27 49.27 3.35
C PHE A 54 35.19 47.77 3.00
N ILE A 55 36.33 47.07 2.89
CA ILE A 55 36.38 45.64 2.63
C ILE A 55 35.72 44.84 3.76
N GLY A 56 36.02 45.19 5.03
CA GLY A 56 35.47 44.51 6.20
C GLY A 56 33.94 44.59 6.31
N LYS A 57 33.34 45.68 5.85
CA LYS A 57 31.88 45.80 5.81
C LYS A 57 31.23 44.81 4.83
N GLU A 58 31.84 44.62 3.68
CA GLU A 58 31.31 43.64 2.67
C GLU A 58 31.46 42.20 3.14
N HIS A 59 32.58 41.86 3.79
CA HIS A 59 32.76 40.51 4.38
C HIS A 59 31.78 40.23 5.51
N LYS A 60 31.48 41.22 6.38
CA LYS A 60 30.50 41.06 7.45
C LYS A 60 29.09 40.84 6.88
N LYS A 61 28.70 41.48 5.78
CA LYS A 61 27.41 41.26 5.13
C LYS A 61 27.27 39.81 4.65
N LEU A 62 28.29 39.28 3.98
CA LEU A 62 28.31 37.90 3.51
C LEU A 62 28.24 36.89 4.67
N ALA A 63 29.02 37.14 5.74
CA ALA A 63 28.99 36.29 6.92
C ALA A 63 27.62 36.26 7.59
N HIS A 64 26.97 37.42 7.76
CA HIS A 64 25.61 37.49 8.31
C HIS A 64 24.58 36.76 7.44
N PHE A 65 24.69 36.89 6.11
CA PHE A 65 23.81 36.12 5.22
C PHE A 65 23.99 34.60 5.38
N LEU A 66 25.22 34.11 5.41
CA LEU A 66 25.48 32.69 5.61
C LEU A 66 24.96 32.19 6.96
N VAL A 67 25.10 32.97 8.01
CA VAL A 67 24.56 32.62 9.34
C VAL A 67 23.03 32.64 9.33
N SER A 68 22.37 33.57 8.65
CA SER A 68 20.91 33.61 8.56
C SER A 68 20.35 32.40 7.76
N VAL A 69 21.08 31.95 6.73
CA VAL A 69 20.75 30.72 6.02
C VAL A 69 20.86 29.50 6.94
N ASP A 70 21.92 29.40 7.72
CA ASP A 70 22.15 28.28 8.67
C ASP A 70 21.11 28.27 9.80
N GLN A 71 20.76 29.45 10.33
CA GLN A 71 19.76 29.58 11.41
C GLN A 71 18.30 29.51 10.92
N ASN A 72 18.07 29.36 9.61
CA ASN A 72 16.74 29.39 9.03
C ASN A 72 15.93 30.69 9.30
N ASP A 73 16.60 31.79 9.61
CA ASP A 73 15.99 33.08 9.87
C ASP A 73 16.15 33.98 8.64
N PHE A 74 15.15 34.01 7.79
CA PHE A 74 15.09 34.85 6.58
C PHE A 74 14.32 36.15 6.80
N THR A 75 14.06 36.53 8.06
CA THR A 75 13.46 37.86 8.36
C THR A 75 14.45 38.93 7.94
N PRO A 76 14.07 39.85 7.04
CA PRO A 76 15.01 40.80 6.48
C PRO A 76 15.31 41.95 7.45
N PRO A 77 16.44 41.96 8.16
CA PRO A 77 16.94 43.19 8.77
C PRO A 77 17.52 44.13 7.71
N TYR A 78 17.45 43.74 6.44
CA TYR A 78 18.20 44.34 5.33
C TYR A 78 17.51 45.52 4.62
N SER A 79 16.27 45.86 4.98
CA SER A 79 15.47 46.79 4.18
C SER A 79 15.76 48.26 4.34
N LYS A 80 16.62 48.67 5.30
CA LYS A 80 16.79 50.13 5.60
C LYS A 80 18.19 50.71 5.47
N SER A 81 19.25 49.96 5.19
CA SER A 81 20.63 50.52 5.25
C SER A 81 21.49 50.38 4.02
N PHE A 82 20.99 49.85 2.91
CA PHE A 82 21.85 49.54 1.77
C PHE A 82 21.29 50.00 0.42
N GLN A 83 21.74 51.19 0.03
CA GLN A 83 21.52 51.76 -1.32
C GLN A 83 22.43 51.15 -2.43
N ASP A 84 23.22 50.10 -2.15
CA ASP A 84 24.03 49.42 -3.17
C ASP A 84 23.25 48.29 -3.81
N LEU A 85 22.66 48.62 -4.94
CA LEU A 85 21.59 47.87 -5.66
C LEU A 85 21.92 46.47 -6.12
N ASN A 86 23.16 45.95 -6.03
CA ASN A 86 23.55 44.81 -6.80
C ASN A 86 23.84 43.52 -6.01
N LEU A 87 24.45 43.58 -4.85
CA LEU A 87 24.71 42.40 -4.03
C LEU A 87 23.49 42.03 -3.18
N ASN A 88 22.80 43.06 -2.65
CA ASN A 88 21.58 42.89 -1.89
C ASN A 88 20.44 42.27 -2.72
N SER A 89 20.27 42.67 -3.99
CA SER A 89 19.28 42.10 -4.87
C SER A 89 19.57 40.62 -5.19
N ALA A 90 20.84 40.23 -5.28
CA ALA A 90 21.22 38.81 -5.45
C ALA A 90 20.91 37.99 -4.18
N PHE A 91 21.20 38.52 -3.01
CA PHE A 91 20.87 37.88 -1.73
C PHE A 91 19.36 37.77 -1.50
N GLU A 92 18.59 38.82 -1.81
CA GLU A 92 17.13 38.76 -1.76
C GLU A 92 16.55 37.74 -2.74
N HIS A 93 17.14 37.65 -3.94
CA HIS A 93 16.72 36.64 -4.89
C HIS A 93 17.03 35.21 -4.40
N LEU A 94 18.26 34.99 -3.87
CA LEU A 94 18.65 33.70 -3.28
C LEU A 94 17.78 33.32 -2.10
N SER A 95 17.53 34.26 -1.18
CA SER A 95 16.63 34.04 -0.03
C SER A 95 15.24 33.65 -0.47
N ARG A 96 14.66 34.34 -1.46
CA ARG A 96 13.34 34.02 -2.01
C ARG A 96 13.31 32.61 -2.63
N VAL A 97 14.36 32.23 -3.38
CA VAL A 97 14.47 30.90 -3.97
C VAL A 97 14.58 29.83 -2.88
N ILE A 98 15.40 30.04 -1.87
CA ILE A 98 15.54 29.08 -0.76
C ILE A 98 14.22 28.91 0.01
N VAL A 99 13.55 30.03 0.34
CA VAL A 99 12.25 30.00 1.02
C VAL A 99 11.21 29.27 0.15
N SER A 100 11.11 29.60 -1.15
CA SER A 100 10.16 28.94 -2.05
C SER A 100 10.41 27.44 -2.20
N LEU A 101 11.66 26.99 -2.30
CA LEU A 101 12.01 25.57 -2.35
C LEU A 101 11.65 24.83 -1.06
N ARG A 102 11.85 25.51 0.08
CA ARG A 102 11.48 24.95 1.37
C ARG A 102 9.98 24.84 1.56
N ASP A 103 9.25 25.90 1.19
CA ASP A 103 7.78 25.91 1.25
C ASP A 103 7.20 24.83 0.33
N GLU A 104 7.73 24.68 -0.87
CA GLU A 104 7.33 23.61 -1.79
C GLU A 104 7.62 22.22 -1.20
N ALA A 105 8.80 22.01 -0.62
CA ALA A 105 9.13 20.73 0.04
C ALA A 105 8.20 20.47 1.24
N GLN A 106 7.87 21.48 2.03
CA GLN A 106 6.96 21.36 3.17
C GLN A 106 5.53 21.06 2.72
N ILE A 107 5.03 21.74 1.69
CA ILE A 107 3.71 21.49 1.09
C ILE A 107 3.65 20.05 0.55
N ASN A 108 4.66 19.61 -0.18
CA ASN A 108 4.73 18.25 -0.71
C ASN A 108 4.76 17.21 0.42
N PHE A 109 5.50 17.45 1.48
CA PHE A 109 5.52 16.57 2.65
C PHE A 109 4.15 16.47 3.32
N GLN A 110 3.49 17.61 3.57
CA GLN A 110 2.14 17.65 4.15
C GLN A 110 1.11 16.96 3.23
N TYR A 111 1.20 17.20 1.91
CA TYR A 111 0.35 16.53 0.94
C TYR A 111 0.48 15.02 1.01
N LEU A 112 1.71 14.49 0.98
CA LEU A 112 1.96 13.04 1.08
C LEU A 112 1.48 12.47 2.42
N GLN A 113 1.72 13.18 3.54
CA GLN A 113 1.20 12.77 4.85
C GLN A 113 -0.33 12.70 4.85
N ASN A 114 -1.00 13.71 4.29
CA ASN A 114 -2.46 13.73 4.20
C ASN A 114 -2.98 12.59 3.33
N VAL A 115 -2.36 12.32 2.18
CA VAL A 115 -2.72 11.18 1.33
C VAL A 115 -2.61 9.88 2.11
N VAL A 116 -1.46 9.60 2.73
CA VAL A 116 -1.22 8.36 3.49
C VAL A 116 -2.19 8.22 4.67
N ASN A 117 -2.50 9.32 5.37
CA ASN A 117 -3.41 9.31 6.52
C ASN A 117 -4.88 9.09 6.16
N ASN A 118 -5.29 9.46 4.93
CA ASN A 118 -6.67 9.32 4.47
C ASN A 118 -6.94 8.04 3.66
N ILE A 119 -5.92 7.24 3.35
CA ILE A 119 -6.09 5.92 2.74
C ILE A 119 -6.78 4.99 3.76
N SER A 120 -7.80 4.24 3.29
CA SER A 120 -8.54 3.26 4.11
C SER A 120 -7.70 2.04 4.50
N VAL A 121 -6.68 1.71 3.72
CA VAL A 121 -5.73 0.63 4.00
C VAL A 121 -4.85 1.03 5.18
N ALA A 122 -4.71 0.16 6.18
CA ALA A 122 -3.79 0.38 7.28
C ALA A 122 -2.35 0.14 6.80
N VAL A 123 -1.47 1.11 7.04
CA VAL A 123 -0.07 1.09 6.56
C VAL A 123 0.88 1.31 7.72
N LEU A 124 1.89 0.43 7.81
CA LEU A 124 3.02 0.54 8.73
C LEU A 124 4.32 0.52 7.93
N CYS A 125 5.24 1.43 8.23
CA CYS A 125 6.61 1.37 7.73
C CYS A 125 7.57 1.13 8.91
N VAL A 126 8.46 0.16 8.73
CA VAL A 126 9.37 -0.33 9.77
C VAL A 126 10.81 -0.25 9.27
N ASP A 127 11.73 0.13 10.14
CA ASP A 127 13.16 0.15 9.85
C ASP A 127 13.81 -1.25 10.06
N LYS A 128 15.12 -1.32 9.87
CA LYS A 128 15.91 -2.53 10.09
C LYS A 128 15.93 -3.02 11.54
N ASP A 129 15.66 -2.14 12.51
CA ASP A 129 15.66 -2.41 13.95
C ASP A 129 14.23 -2.68 14.48
N ASP A 130 13.28 -3.00 13.60
CA ASP A 130 11.88 -3.30 13.88
C ASP A 130 11.09 -2.14 14.52
N LYS A 131 11.62 -0.91 14.41
CA LYS A 131 10.92 0.30 14.88
C LYS A 131 9.95 0.79 13.82
N ILE A 132 8.74 1.13 14.25
CA ILE A 132 7.71 1.71 13.38
C ILE A 132 8.01 3.19 13.19
N ILE A 133 8.38 3.56 11.95
CA ILE A 133 8.71 4.93 11.58
C ILE A 133 7.49 5.68 11.10
N LEU A 134 6.56 4.96 10.44
CA LEU A 134 5.33 5.53 9.91
C LEU A 134 4.16 4.61 10.21
N SER A 135 3.06 5.18 10.68
CA SER A 135 1.76 4.55 10.81
C SER A 135 0.67 5.55 10.43
N ASN A 136 -0.23 5.16 9.53
CA ASN A 136 -1.35 6.02 9.15
C ASN A 136 -2.53 5.89 10.13
N ASN A 137 -3.55 6.74 9.94
CA ASN A 137 -4.73 6.75 10.78
C ASN A 137 -5.51 5.43 10.75
N SER A 138 -5.52 4.73 9.61
CA SER A 138 -6.17 3.42 9.48
C SER A 138 -5.45 2.35 10.28
N ALA A 139 -4.11 2.37 10.34
CA ALA A 139 -3.32 1.49 11.20
C ALA A 139 -3.59 1.75 12.69
N LYS A 140 -3.64 3.03 13.09
CA LYS A 140 -3.95 3.40 14.49
C LYS A 140 -5.34 2.90 14.92
N ARG A 141 -6.33 2.98 14.02
CA ARG A 141 -7.68 2.44 14.25
C ARG A 141 -7.68 0.92 14.34
N LEU A 142 -7.00 0.24 13.40
CA LEU A 142 -6.91 -1.22 13.36
C LEU A 142 -6.32 -1.78 14.65
N PHE A 143 -5.20 -1.20 15.11
CA PHE A 143 -4.51 -1.65 16.31
C PHE A 143 -5.03 -1.02 17.61
N GLN A 144 -6.00 -0.11 17.53
CA GLN A 144 -6.58 0.62 18.67
C GLN A 144 -5.51 1.34 19.52
N LYS A 145 -4.44 1.81 18.89
CA LYS A 145 -3.32 2.49 19.54
C LYS A 145 -2.93 3.76 18.81
N ASN A 146 -2.84 4.86 19.52
CA ASN A 146 -2.41 6.13 18.94
C ASN A 146 -0.92 6.19 18.63
N ILE A 147 -0.11 5.44 19.39
CA ILE A 147 1.35 5.39 19.25
C ILE A 147 1.77 3.94 19.08
N LEU A 148 2.38 3.64 17.95
CA LEU A 148 2.96 2.35 17.61
C LEU A 148 4.48 2.56 17.53
N ARG A 149 5.25 1.96 18.43
CA ARG A 149 6.71 2.18 18.54
C ARG A 149 7.52 1.13 17.79
N ASP A 150 7.12 -0.12 17.92
CA ASP A 150 7.82 -1.28 17.37
C ASP A 150 6.83 -2.39 16.98
N ILE A 151 7.29 -3.38 16.22
CA ILE A 151 6.48 -4.53 15.81
C ILE A 151 5.93 -5.28 17.05
N ASN A 152 6.70 -5.41 18.12
CA ASN A 152 6.27 -6.10 19.34
C ASN A 152 5.10 -5.41 20.03
N SER A 153 4.95 -4.11 19.85
CA SER A 153 3.80 -3.36 20.36
C SER A 153 2.46 -3.83 19.79
N LEU A 154 2.48 -4.57 18.67
CA LEU A 154 1.30 -5.11 17.99
C LEU A 154 0.73 -6.37 18.65
N LYS A 155 1.48 -7.07 19.53
CA LYS A 155 1.03 -8.27 20.27
C LYS A 155 -0.31 -8.09 20.99
N GLY A 156 -0.62 -6.88 21.39
CA GLY A 156 -1.89 -6.58 22.08
C GLY A 156 -3.15 -6.74 21.21
N SER A 157 -3.01 -6.72 19.87
CA SER A 157 -4.13 -6.88 18.93
C SER A 157 -4.21 -8.30 18.36
N ASN A 158 -3.08 -8.98 18.24
CA ASN A 158 -2.97 -10.39 17.87
C ASN A 158 -1.59 -10.89 18.35
N SER A 159 -1.55 -11.96 19.15
CA SER A 159 -0.33 -12.49 19.76
C SER A 159 0.72 -12.89 18.72
N ASP A 160 0.28 -13.46 17.61
CA ASP A 160 1.14 -14.07 16.59
C ASP A 160 1.54 -13.10 15.48
N LEU A 161 0.92 -11.89 15.48
CA LEU A 161 1.14 -10.90 14.43
C LEU A 161 2.61 -10.50 14.24
N PRO A 162 3.40 -10.22 15.30
CA PRO A 162 4.81 -9.89 15.14
C PRO A 162 5.60 -10.98 14.43
N ASP A 163 5.38 -12.25 14.79
CA ASP A 163 6.08 -13.39 14.22
C ASP A 163 5.70 -13.57 12.74
N ILE A 164 4.42 -13.38 12.42
CA ILE A 164 3.93 -13.40 11.04
C ILE A 164 4.58 -12.30 10.21
N LEU A 165 4.67 -11.05 10.74
CA LEU A 165 5.28 -9.93 10.02
C LEU A 165 6.79 -10.11 9.81
N MET A 166 7.47 -10.79 10.73
CA MET A 166 8.90 -11.09 10.61
C MET A 166 9.17 -12.17 9.56
N GLN A 167 8.29 -13.16 9.43
CA GLN A 167 8.43 -14.29 8.50
C GLN A 167 7.94 -13.95 7.09
N LEU A 168 7.12 -12.90 6.93
CA LEU A 168 6.53 -12.56 5.64
C LEU A 168 7.59 -12.13 4.63
N GLY A 169 7.62 -12.79 3.48
CA GLY A 169 8.53 -12.49 2.38
C GLY A 169 8.14 -11.23 1.60
N ASN A 170 9.07 -10.71 0.79
CA ASN A 170 8.80 -9.56 -0.06
C ASN A 170 7.71 -9.89 -1.09
N SER A 171 6.70 -9.04 -1.18
CA SER A 171 5.51 -9.21 -2.04
C SER A 171 4.59 -10.40 -1.67
N GLU A 172 4.86 -11.09 -0.59
CA GLU A 172 4.02 -12.16 -0.08
C GLU A 172 2.73 -11.59 0.53
N LYS A 173 1.63 -12.35 0.39
CA LYS A 173 0.33 -12.02 0.97
C LYS A 173 -0.07 -13.09 1.96
N LYS A 174 -0.51 -12.69 3.14
CA LYS A 174 -1.04 -13.61 4.16
C LYS A 174 -2.40 -13.13 4.66
N LEU A 175 -3.34 -14.07 4.75
CA LEU A 175 -4.67 -13.81 5.33
C LEU A 175 -4.58 -13.92 6.85
N ILE A 176 -5.13 -12.95 7.57
CA ILE A 176 -5.19 -12.93 9.03
C ILE A 176 -6.56 -12.46 9.47
N LYS A 177 -7.04 -13.02 10.60
CA LYS A 177 -8.25 -12.56 11.26
C LYS A 177 -7.92 -11.64 12.42
N PHE A 178 -8.54 -10.47 12.44
CA PHE A 178 -8.47 -9.53 13.56
C PHE A 178 -9.79 -9.53 14.32
N ASN A 179 -9.72 -9.61 15.64
CA ASN A 179 -10.87 -9.36 16.51
C ASN A 179 -10.89 -7.88 16.88
N ILE A 180 -11.87 -7.15 16.39
CA ILE A 180 -12.05 -5.73 16.67
C ILE A 180 -13.40 -5.58 17.37
N ASN A 181 -13.40 -5.19 18.63
CA ASN A 181 -14.61 -5.02 19.47
C ASN A 181 -15.52 -6.26 19.54
N GLY A 182 -14.96 -7.47 19.48
CA GLY A 182 -15.70 -8.73 19.52
C GLY A 182 -16.14 -9.26 18.15
N GLU A 183 -15.92 -8.52 17.08
CA GLU A 183 -16.18 -8.95 15.71
C GLU A 183 -14.90 -9.38 14.99
N LEU A 184 -14.98 -10.47 14.22
CA LEU A 184 -13.86 -11.00 13.44
C LEU A 184 -13.88 -10.42 12.04
N PHE A 185 -12.80 -9.72 11.69
CA PHE A 185 -12.58 -9.16 10.36
C PHE A 185 -11.45 -9.88 9.65
N ASN A 186 -11.61 -10.12 8.36
CA ASN A 186 -10.60 -10.73 7.51
C ASN A 186 -9.73 -9.64 6.88
N TYR A 187 -8.41 -9.71 7.11
CA TYR A 187 -7.42 -8.81 6.56
C TYR A 187 -6.38 -9.56 5.74
N THR A 188 -6.04 -9.04 4.59
CA THR A 188 -4.85 -9.47 3.85
C THR A 188 -3.69 -8.56 4.20
N ILE A 189 -2.59 -9.14 4.66
CA ILE A 189 -1.32 -8.42 4.89
C ILE A 189 -0.44 -8.64 3.67
N GLN A 190 0.20 -7.58 3.22
CA GLN A 190 1.23 -7.63 2.18
C GLN A 190 2.46 -6.84 2.64
N GLN A 191 3.65 -7.40 2.40
CA GLN A 191 4.93 -6.73 2.64
C GLN A 191 5.50 -6.21 1.32
N ALA A 192 6.07 -4.99 1.37
CA ALA A 192 6.94 -4.46 0.33
C ALA A 192 8.23 -3.95 0.97
N MET A 193 9.36 -4.24 0.35
CA MET A 193 10.67 -3.75 0.78
C MET A 193 11.15 -2.66 -0.15
N PHE A 194 11.73 -1.59 0.42
CA PHE A 194 12.38 -0.54 -0.36
C PHE A 194 13.60 0.01 0.37
N LYS A 195 14.50 0.65 -0.38
CA LYS A 195 15.74 1.22 0.14
C LYS A 195 15.78 2.71 -0.13
N ILE A 196 16.04 3.51 0.91
CA ILE A 196 16.30 4.94 0.78
C ILE A 196 17.72 5.18 1.30
N GLN A 197 18.58 5.76 0.46
CA GLN A 197 20.02 5.89 0.71
C GLN A 197 20.62 4.52 1.04
N ASN A 198 21.09 4.28 2.28
CA ASN A 198 21.64 2.99 2.72
C ASN A 198 20.72 2.22 3.69
N ASN A 199 19.53 2.75 4.00
CA ASN A 199 18.60 2.14 4.95
C ASN A 199 17.52 1.34 4.21
N VAL A 200 17.29 0.12 4.68
CA VAL A 200 16.22 -0.76 4.18
C VAL A 200 14.98 -0.56 5.05
N PHE A 201 13.82 -0.42 4.41
CA PHE A 201 12.54 -0.26 5.05
C PHE A 201 11.59 -1.35 4.60
N ARG A 202 10.75 -1.82 5.52
CA ARG A 202 9.66 -2.78 5.26
C ARG A 202 8.33 -2.05 5.42
N LEU A 203 7.52 -2.07 4.37
CA LEU A 203 6.19 -1.50 4.35
C LEU A 203 5.18 -2.64 4.45
N PHE A 204 4.35 -2.61 5.48
CA PHE A 204 3.24 -3.53 5.65
C PHE A 204 1.93 -2.83 5.37
N SER A 205 1.11 -3.41 4.50
CA SER A 205 -0.24 -2.95 4.22
C SER A 205 -1.25 -4.01 4.69
N PHE A 206 -2.29 -3.55 5.40
CA PHE A 206 -3.38 -4.39 5.92
C PHE A 206 -4.66 -3.97 5.22
N HIS A 207 -5.14 -4.82 4.34
CA HIS A 207 -6.35 -4.58 3.57
C HIS A 207 -7.50 -5.37 4.15
N ASN A 208 -8.57 -4.70 4.57
CA ASN A 208 -9.81 -5.36 4.99
C ASN A 208 -10.51 -5.89 3.74
N ILE A 209 -10.77 -7.21 3.73
CA ILE A 209 -11.42 -7.88 2.60
C ILE A 209 -12.79 -8.45 2.98
N GLN A 210 -13.36 -7.97 4.09
CA GLN A 210 -14.62 -8.49 4.60
C GLN A 210 -15.77 -8.24 3.62
N SER A 211 -15.86 -7.02 3.09
CA SER A 211 -16.89 -6.66 2.10
C SER A 211 -16.77 -7.42 0.79
N GLU A 212 -15.54 -7.63 0.32
CA GLU A 212 -15.27 -8.40 -0.89
C GLU A 212 -15.64 -9.89 -0.72
N LEU A 213 -15.37 -10.44 0.47
CA LEU A 213 -15.77 -11.82 0.79
C LEU A 213 -17.29 -11.95 0.85
N GLU A 214 -17.98 -11.06 1.56
CA GLU A 214 -19.44 -11.03 1.66
C GLU A 214 -20.10 -10.90 0.29
N GLN A 215 -19.58 -10.02 -0.57
CA GLN A 215 -20.07 -9.88 -1.93
C GLN A 215 -19.89 -11.17 -2.74
N LYS A 216 -18.71 -11.81 -2.66
CA LYS A 216 -18.46 -13.08 -3.34
C LYS A 216 -19.33 -14.21 -2.82
N GLU A 217 -19.58 -14.26 -1.53
CA GLU A 217 -20.53 -15.21 -0.95
C GLU A 217 -21.93 -14.99 -1.50
N LEU A 218 -22.40 -13.73 -1.52
CA LEU A 218 -23.71 -13.39 -2.07
C LEU A 218 -23.84 -13.77 -3.56
N GLU A 219 -22.84 -13.48 -4.38
CA GLU A 219 -22.80 -13.87 -5.80
C GLU A 219 -22.86 -15.39 -5.95
N SER A 220 -22.15 -16.11 -5.11
CA SER A 220 -22.15 -17.58 -5.10
C SER A 220 -23.53 -18.14 -4.71
N TRP A 221 -24.15 -17.58 -3.69
CA TRP A 221 -25.52 -17.92 -3.28
C TRP A 221 -26.56 -17.63 -4.38
N GLN A 222 -26.47 -16.48 -5.03
CA GLN A 222 -27.35 -16.14 -6.15
C GLN A 222 -27.19 -17.13 -7.31
N LYS A 223 -25.95 -17.49 -7.65
CA LYS A 223 -25.67 -18.48 -8.70
C LYS A 223 -26.23 -19.86 -8.33
N LEU A 224 -26.02 -20.31 -7.11
CA LEU A 224 -26.56 -21.57 -6.59
C LEU A 224 -28.08 -21.58 -6.66
N THR A 225 -28.73 -20.54 -6.14
CA THR A 225 -30.21 -20.43 -6.15
C THR A 225 -30.77 -20.46 -7.57
N ARG A 226 -30.10 -19.80 -8.52
CA ARG A 226 -30.53 -19.82 -9.94
C ARG A 226 -30.43 -21.23 -10.54
N VAL A 227 -29.36 -21.95 -10.27
CA VAL A 227 -29.19 -23.35 -10.74
C VAL A 227 -30.25 -24.23 -10.09
N MET A 228 -30.49 -24.09 -8.77
CA MET A 228 -31.53 -24.84 -8.07
C MET A 228 -32.93 -24.62 -8.66
N ALA A 229 -33.26 -23.31 -8.86
CA ALA A 229 -34.58 -22.97 -9.46
C ALA A 229 -34.75 -23.59 -10.84
N HIS A 230 -33.71 -23.52 -11.67
CA HIS A 230 -33.71 -24.11 -13.01
C HIS A 230 -33.92 -25.64 -13.00
N GLU A 231 -33.19 -26.38 -12.16
CA GLU A 231 -33.30 -27.83 -12.05
C GLU A 231 -34.64 -28.28 -11.46
N ILE A 232 -35.17 -27.53 -10.48
CA ILE A 232 -36.51 -27.76 -9.93
C ILE A 232 -37.56 -27.56 -11.02
N MET A 233 -37.51 -26.47 -11.79
CA MET A 233 -38.44 -26.19 -12.88
C MET A 233 -38.35 -27.25 -13.97
N ASN A 234 -37.15 -27.63 -14.40
CA ASN A 234 -36.90 -28.67 -15.41
C ASN A 234 -37.47 -30.05 -15.04
N SER A 235 -37.58 -30.32 -13.74
CA SER A 235 -38.18 -31.56 -13.25
C SER A 235 -39.69 -31.41 -12.97
N SER A 236 -40.13 -30.29 -12.38
CA SER A 236 -41.51 -30.05 -11.96
C SER A 236 -42.48 -29.84 -13.15
N ILE A 237 -42.04 -29.11 -14.19
CA ILE A 237 -42.90 -28.83 -15.36
C ILE A 237 -43.27 -30.14 -16.11
N PRO A 238 -42.35 -31.07 -16.46
CA PRO A 238 -42.71 -32.32 -17.06
C PRO A 238 -43.56 -33.19 -16.17
N ILE A 239 -43.31 -33.26 -14.86
CA ILE A 239 -44.14 -33.99 -13.89
C ILE A 239 -45.58 -33.50 -13.95
N SER A 240 -45.78 -32.18 -13.84
CA SER A 240 -47.11 -31.55 -13.87
C SER A 240 -47.84 -31.84 -15.20
N ASN A 241 -47.13 -31.63 -16.32
CA ASN A 241 -47.71 -31.85 -17.65
C ASN A 241 -48.11 -33.30 -17.89
N LEU A 242 -47.20 -34.26 -17.55
CA LEU A 242 -47.47 -35.67 -17.69
C LEU A 242 -48.57 -36.15 -16.75
N SER A 243 -48.62 -35.66 -15.52
CA SER A 243 -49.74 -35.91 -14.60
C SER A 243 -51.06 -35.47 -15.17
N GLY A 244 -51.11 -34.27 -15.79
CA GLY A 244 -52.33 -33.80 -16.45
C GLY A 244 -52.74 -34.62 -17.68
N ILE A 245 -51.75 -35.14 -18.45
CA ILE A 245 -52.02 -36.02 -19.61
C ILE A 245 -52.57 -37.38 -19.13
N VAL A 246 -51.91 -37.98 -18.14
CA VAL A 246 -52.34 -39.24 -17.54
C VAL A 246 -53.74 -39.12 -16.96
N TYR A 247 -54.01 -38.01 -16.23
CA TYR A 247 -55.33 -37.73 -15.68
C TYR A 247 -56.40 -37.69 -16.79
N LYS A 248 -56.17 -36.92 -17.88
CA LYS A 248 -57.13 -36.82 -19.02
C LYS A 248 -57.29 -38.12 -19.77
N LYS A 249 -56.35 -39.04 -19.74
CA LYS A 249 -56.48 -40.37 -20.36
C LYS A 249 -57.23 -41.37 -19.47
N LEU A 250 -57.27 -41.14 -18.16
CA LEU A 250 -57.98 -41.98 -17.18
C LEU A 250 -59.42 -41.50 -16.91
N PHE A 251 -59.67 -40.17 -16.96
CA PHE A 251 -60.94 -39.59 -16.55
C PHE A 251 -61.58 -38.80 -17.69
N ASP A 252 -62.92 -38.84 -17.78
CA ASP A 252 -63.69 -38.02 -18.70
C ASP A 252 -63.90 -36.57 -18.18
N LYS A 253 -64.66 -35.74 -18.95
CA LYS A 253 -64.95 -34.31 -18.56
C LYS A 253 -65.77 -34.20 -17.29
N ASN A 254 -66.42 -35.28 -16.82
CA ASN A 254 -67.25 -35.30 -15.63
C ASN A 254 -66.52 -36.00 -14.45
N ASP A 255 -65.20 -36.14 -14.53
CA ASP A 255 -64.35 -36.80 -13.52
C ASP A 255 -64.69 -38.28 -13.26
N GLN A 256 -65.34 -38.94 -14.26
CA GLN A 256 -65.64 -40.35 -14.19
C GLN A 256 -64.58 -41.18 -14.92
N LEU A 257 -64.18 -42.30 -14.31
CA LEU A 257 -63.21 -43.22 -14.90
C LEU A 257 -63.70 -43.77 -16.23
N LEU A 258 -62.88 -43.67 -17.27
CA LEU A 258 -63.22 -44.19 -18.61
C LEU A 258 -63.43 -45.70 -18.54
N ARG A 259 -64.59 -46.18 -18.98
CA ARG A 259 -65.01 -47.59 -18.91
C ARG A 259 -64.22 -48.51 -19.85
N LYS A 260 -63.59 -47.98 -20.88
CA LYS A 260 -62.69 -48.73 -21.79
C LYS A 260 -61.46 -47.88 -22.07
N ILE A 261 -60.28 -48.39 -21.73
CA ILE A 261 -58.98 -47.82 -22.05
C ILE A 261 -58.41 -48.76 -23.11
N ASP A 262 -58.04 -48.18 -24.25
CA ASP A 262 -57.41 -48.93 -25.35
C ASP A 262 -55.97 -49.33 -24.97
N GLY A 263 -55.42 -50.42 -25.61
CA GLY A 263 -54.06 -50.91 -25.30
C GLY A 263 -52.97 -49.85 -25.49
N ASP A 264 -53.11 -49.02 -26.54
CA ASP A 264 -52.17 -47.96 -26.81
C ASP A 264 -52.26 -46.80 -25.72
N GLN A 265 -53.48 -46.49 -25.29
CA GLN A 265 -53.68 -45.55 -24.18
C GLN A 265 -53.12 -46.05 -22.86
N MET A 266 -53.18 -47.33 -22.59
CA MET A 266 -52.59 -47.92 -21.38
C MET A 266 -51.08 -47.93 -21.42
N ASN A 267 -50.45 -48.10 -22.57
CA ASN A 267 -49.00 -47.97 -22.72
C ASN A 267 -48.53 -46.53 -22.49
N ASP A 268 -49.24 -45.54 -23.08
CA ASP A 268 -48.95 -44.12 -22.87
C ASP A 268 -49.05 -43.70 -21.38
N ILE A 269 -50.08 -44.21 -20.67
CA ILE A 269 -50.26 -43.99 -19.24
C ILE A 269 -49.10 -44.56 -18.45
N LYS A 270 -48.67 -45.80 -18.78
CA LYS A 270 -47.53 -46.48 -18.15
C LYS A 270 -46.24 -45.70 -18.35
N GLU A 271 -45.94 -45.28 -19.57
CA GLU A 271 -44.74 -44.47 -19.89
C GLU A 271 -44.78 -43.12 -19.16
N GLY A 272 -45.96 -42.45 -19.13
CA GLY A 272 -46.15 -41.21 -18.43
C GLY A 272 -45.86 -41.34 -16.93
N LEU A 273 -46.39 -42.36 -16.27
CA LEU A 273 -46.16 -42.66 -14.85
C LEU A 273 -44.69 -43.00 -14.56
N GLN A 274 -44.06 -43.81 -15.40
CA GLN A 274 -42.64 -44.15 -15.26
C GLN A 274 -41.75 -42.91 -15.39
N THR A 275 -42.08 -42.00 -16.31
CA THR A 275 -41.34 -40.74 -16.48
C THR A 275 -41.52 -39.81 -15.29
N ILE A 276 -42.74 -39.70 -14.75
CA ILE A 276 -43.03 -38.92 -13.53
C ILE A 276 -42.21 -39.47 -12.36
N GLU A 277 -42.22 -40.80 -12.16
CA GLU A 277 -41.45 -41.44 -11.10
C GLU A 277 -39.95 -41.16 -11.23
N SER A 278 -39.38 -41.34 -12.42
CA SER A 278 -37.97 -41.08 -12.70
C SER A 278 -37.56 -39.61 -12.45
N ARG A 279 -38.39 -38.66 -12.93
CA ARG A 279 -38.16 -37.22 -12.71
C ARG A 279 -38.29 -36.82 -11.24
N SER A 280 -39.25 -37.39 -10.51
CA SER A 280 -39.43 -37.16 -9.07
C SER A 280 -38.25 -37.68 -8.27
N LYS A 281 -37.76 -38.91 -8.57
CA LYS A 281 -36.53 -39.44 -7.95
C LYS A 281 -35.30 -38.58 -8.25
N GLY A 282 -35.15 -38.11 -9.49
CA GLY A 282 -34.09 -37.21 -9.87
C GLY A 282 -34.12 -35.90 -9.08
N LEU A 283 -35.30 -35.30 -8.88
CA LEU A 283 -35.48 -34.09 -8.10
C LEU A 283 -35.11 -34.30 -6.62
N VAL A 284 -35.57 -35.43 -6.02
CA VAL A 284 -35.20 -35.75 -4.62
C VAL A 284 -33.69 -35.89 -4.47
N ASN A 285 -33.04 -36.63 -5.39
CA ASN A 285 -31.57 -36.78 -5.36
C ASN A 285 -30.85 -35.45 -5.52
N PHE A 286 -31.32 -34.56 -6.40
CA PHE A 286 -30.78 -33.24 -6.59
C PHE A 286 -30.90 -32.39 -5.30
N VAL A 287 -32.06 -32.33 -4.68
CA VAL A 287 -32.30 -31.62 -3.42
C VAL A 287 -31.38 -32.16 -2.31
N GLN A 288 -31.24 -33.50 -2.24
CA GLN A 288 -30.39 -34.13 -1.23
C GLN A 288 -28.90 -33.83 -1.43
N ALA A 289 -28.42 -33.86 -2.68
CA ALA A 289 -27.05 -33.46 -3.03
C ALA A 289 -26.80 -31.98 -2.66
N THR A 290 -27.72 -31.09 -2.98
CA THR A 290 -27.62 -29.67 -2.65
C THR A 290 -27.60 -29.42 -1.14
N ARG A 291 -28.42 -30.14 -0.39
CA ARG A 291 -28.43 -30.08 1.08
C ARG A 291 -27.09 -30.51 1.69
N ASN A 292 -26.47 -31.57 1.12
CA ASN A 292 -25.17 -32.03 1.58
C ASN A 292 -24.06 -30.99 1.25
N PHE A 293 -24.19 -30.28 0.12
CA PHE A 293 -23.27 -29.24 -0.26
C PHE A 293 -23.34 -27.97 0.67
N THR A 294 -24.55 -27.64 1.14
CA THR A 294 -24.75 -26.51 2.08
C THR A 294 -24.40 -26.84 3.53
N LYS A 295 -24.27 -28.11 3.86
CA LYS A 295 -23.86 -28.62 5.18
C LYS A 295 -22.48 -29.27 5.08
N MET A 296 -21.46 -28.56 4.53
CA MET A 296 -20.09 -29.04 4.70
C MET A 296 -19.77 -29.12 6.20
N PRO A 297 -19.59 -30.30 6.77
CA PRO A 297 -19.11 -30.41 8.14
C PRO A 297 -17.72 -29.77 8.21
N ILE A 298 -17.43 -29.15 9.33
CA ILE A 298 -16.04 -28.73 9.63
C ILE A 298 -15.20 -30.02 9.52
N PRO A 299 -14.13 -30.03 8.71
CA PRO A 299 -13.29 -31.20 8.58
C PRO A 299 -12.73 -31.56 9.97
N ASP A 300 -12.94 -32.80 10.38
CA ASP A 300 -12.28 -33.39 11.55
C ASP A 300 -10.94 -33.93 11.04
N LEU A 301 -9.88 -33.20 11.35
CA LEU A 301 -8.54 -33.53 10.88
C LEU A 301 -7.97 -34.63 11.78
N GLU A 302 -7.89 -35.84 11.25
CA GLU A 302 -7.25 -37.00 11.89
C GLU A 302 -5.96 -37.36 11.13
N GLU A 303 -4.93 -37.74 11.88
CA GLU A 303 -3.74 -38.34 11.26
C GLU A 303 -4.11 -39.67 10.58
N VAL A 304 -4.00 -39.71 9.27
CA VAL A 304 -4.37 -40.87 8.48
C VAL A 304 -3.17 -41.37 7.68
N ASN A 305 -2.89 -42.65 7.79
CA ASN A 305 -1.90 -43.28 6.93
C ASN A 305 -2.38 -43.31 5.48
N LEU A 306 -1.69 -42.54 4.61
CA LEU A 306 -2.07 -42.38 3.22
C LEU A 306 -2.14 -43.70 2.46
N SER A 307 -1.24 -44.67 2.75
CA SER A 307 -1.23 -45.98 2.15
C SER A 307 -2.49 -46.80 2.46
N ASP A 308 -2.98 -46.69 3.71
CA ASP A 308 -4.20 -47.39 4.12
C ASP A 308 -5.45 -46.76 3.53
N LEU A 309 -5.46 -45.41 3.40
CA LEU A 309 -6.53 -44.67 2.75
C LEU A 309 -6.64 -45.04 1.27
N ILE A 310 -5.53 -45.02 0.55
CA ILE A 310 -5.48 -45.42 -0.86
C ILE A 310 -5.96 -46.88 -1.02
N ARG A 311 -5.50 -47.79 -0.16
CA ARG A 311 -5.92 -49.20 -0.20
C ARG A 311 -7.42 -49.38 0.01
N LYS A 312 -8.04 -48.61 0.94
CA LYS A 312 -9.49 -48.59 1.15
C LYS A 312 -10.25 -48.08 -0.07
N VAL A 313 -9.76 -46.99 -0.70
CA VAL A 313 -10.37 -46.45 -1.93
C VAL A 313 -10.26 -47.44 -3.09
N LEU A 314 -9.13 -48.11 -3.27
CA LEU A 314 -8.94 -49.13 -4.29
C LEU A 314 -9.87 -50.31 -4.10
N LEU A 315 -10.12 -50.78 -2.87
CA LEU A 315 -11.10 -51.82 -2.56
C LEU A 315 -12.52 -51.41 -3.00
N LEU A 316 -12.92 -50.15 -2.81
CA LEU A 316 -14.23 -49.63 -3.25
C LEU A 316 -14.34 -49.53 -4.78
N LEU A 317 -13.24 -49.29 -5.47
CA LEU A 317 -13.21 -49.15 -6.92
C LEU A 317 -12.96 -50.47 -7.67
N ASN A 318 -12.60 -51.55 -6.97
CA ASN A 318 -12.17 -52.83 -7.56
C ASN A 318 -13.17 -53.39 -8.54
N GLN A 319 -14.48 -53.34 -8.24
CA GLN A 319 -15.53 -53.79 -9.15
C GLN A 319 -15.59 -52.96 -10.44
N LYS A 320 -15.49 -51.65 -10.35
CA LYS A 320 -15.48 -50.75 -11.53
C LYS A 320 -14.21 -50.88 -12.36
N MET A 321 -13.10 -51.18 -11.73
CA MET A 321 -11.81 -51.40 -12.38
C MET A 321 -11.83 -52.74 -13.14
N ALA A 322 -12.38 -53.79 -12.55
CA ALA A 322 -12.58 -55.09 -13.19
C ALA A 322 -13.51 -55.01 -14.41
N GLU A 323 -14.63 -54.26 -14.29
CA GLU A 323 -15.58 -54.04 -15.42
C GLU A 323 -14.92 -53.29 -16.59
N LYS A 324 -13.91 -52.46 -16.35
CA LYS A 324 -13.21 -51.66 -17.38
C LYS A 324 -11.83 -52.19 -17.74
N SER A 325 -11.44 -53.38 -17.24
CA SER A 325 -10.12 -54.01 -17.46
C SER A 325 -8.94 -53.04 -17.18
N ILE A 326 -9.01 -52.32 -16.06
CA ILE A 326 -7.94 -51.36 -15.63
C ILE A 326 -7.02 -52.13 -14.68
N ASP A 327 -5.76 -52.30 -15.09
CA ASP A 327 -4.68 -52.78 -14.21
C ASP A 327 -4.03 -51.56 -13.51
N LEU A 328 -3.90 -51.66 -12.19
CA LEU A 328 -3.36 -50.60 -11.38
C LEU A 328 -2.14 -51.08 -10.58
N GLU A 329 -0.98 -50.54 -10.90
CA GLU A 329 0.26 -50.83 -10.19
C GLU A 329 0.53 -49.69 -9.18
N MET A 330 0.70 -50.03 -7.90
CA MET A 330 0.89 -49.05 -6.85
C MET A 330 2.28 -49.20 -6.26
N SER A 331 3.11 -48.15 -6.40
CA SER A 331 4.42 -48.03 -5.75
C SER A 331 4.35 -46.99 -4.66
N VAL A 332 4.50 -47.38 -3.40
CA VAL A 332 4.51 -46.45 -2.25
C VAL A 332 5.93 -46.34 -1.75
N SER A 333 6.53 -45.14 -1.84
CA SER A 333 7.79 -44.84 -1.17
C SER A 333 7.48 -44.45 0.29
N ASN A 334 8.26 -45.01 1.23
CA ASN A 334 8.14 -44.70 2.67
C ASN A 334 8.65 -43.26 2.96
N GLN A 335 8.01 -42.21 2.46
CA GLN A 335 8.21 -40.86 2.90
C GLN A 335 6.99 -40.42 3.71
N GLU A 336 7.20 -40.04 4.96
CA GLU A 336 6.20 -39.35 5.75
C GLU A 336 5.94 -38.02 5.09
N PHE A 337 4.72 -37.80 4.66
CA PHE A 337 4.24 -36.50 4.19
C PHE A 337 3.36 -35.90 5.29
N ASP A 338 3.84 -34.82 5.90
CA ASP A 338 2.97 -33.91 6.64
C ASP A 338 2.13 -33.15 5.61
N ILE A 339 0.83 -33.31 5.67
CA ILE A 339 -0.13 -32.51 4.90
C ILE A 339 -0.70 -31.51 5.91
N ASP A 340 -0.25 -30.24 5.81
CA ASP A 340 -0.83 -29.08 6.47
C ASP A 340 -2.16 -28.68 5.80
#